data_27f293b63ceac0b61312a8d84f96b23a
#
_entry.id   27f293b63ceac0b61312a8d84f96b23a
#
_cell.length_a   1.000
_cell.length_b   1.000
_cell.length_c   1.000
_cell.angle_alpha   90.00
_cell.angle_beta   90.00
_cell.angle_gamma   90.00
#
_symmetry.space_group_name_H-M   'P 1'
#
loop_
_entity.id
_entity.type
_entity.pdbx_description
1 polymer ?
#
loop_
_entity_poly.entity_id
_entity_poly.type
_entity_poly.pdbx_seq_one_letter_code
_entity_poly.pdbx_strand_id
1 'polypeptide(L)'
;MLQKRMFVKIVFIFTAFVYFIPPVHANTEDEKAFVIAKQNACLGCHAVNKKIVGPSFQAVAEKYKSDTNAQAFLKSKIAKGGSGSWGVVPMPANTKLSDTDLTTLTSWILRGAPNKN
;
A
#
# COMPACT_ATOMS: atom_id res chain seq x y z
N MET A 1 -59.62 -48.23 -21.17
CA MET A 1 -58.26 -48.21 -20.56
C MET A 1 -57.74 -46.79 -20.59
N LEU A 2 -57.77 -46.13 -19.46
CA LEU A 2 -57.45 -44.70 -19.38
C LEU A 2 -55.99 -44.57 -18.95
N GLN A 3 -55.12 -44.15 -19.90
CA GLN A 3 -53.70 -43.95 -19.64
C GLN A 3 -53.50 -42.52 -19.10
N LYS A 4 -53.37 -42.40 -17.77
CA LYS A 4 -53.05 -41.13 -17.12
C LYS A 4 -51.61 -40.73 -17.48
N ARG A 5 -51.48 -39.77 -18.40
CA ARG A 5 -50.21 -39.10 -18.64
C ARG A 5 -49.91 -38.15 -17.48
N MET A 6 -49.03 -38.60 -16.63
CA MET A 6 -48.51 -37.79 -15.53
C MET A 6 -47.46 -36.83 -16.07
N PHE A 7 -47.86 -35.57 -16.27
CA PHE A 7 -46.94 -34.50 -16.60
C PHE A 7 -46.12 -34.14 -15.35
N VAL A 8 -44.90 -34.66 -15.29
CA VAL A 8 -43.91 -34.18 -14.32
C VAL A 8 -43.46 -32.79 -14.74
N LYS A 9 -43.97 -31.77 -14.06
CA LYS A 9 -43.47 -30.39 -14.22
C LYS A 9 -42.16 -30.32 -13.48
N ILE A 10 -41.03 -30.41 -14.21
CA ILE A 10 -39.72 -30.12 -13.67
C ILE A 10 -39.62 -28.60 -13.54
N VAL A 11 -39.79 -28.11 -12.34
CA VAL A 11 -39.55 -26.72 -12.00
C VAL A 11 -38.03 -26.56 -11.86
N PHE A 12 -37.40 -26.02 -12.90
CA PHE A 12 -36.01 -25.57 -12.81
C PHE A 12 -35.95 -24.33 -11.89
N ILE A 13 -35.62 -24.55 -10.62
CA ILE A 13 -35.27 -23.45 -9.72
C ILE A 13 -33.84 -23.01 -10.10
N PHE A 14 -33.77 -22.00 -10.96
CA PHE A 14 -32.52 -21.28 -11.20
C PHE A 14 -32.23 -20.45 -9.93
N THR A 15 -31.52 -21.02 -8.97
CA THR A 15 -30.92 -20.26 -7.88
C THR A 15 -29.79 -19.42 -8.47
N ALA A 16 -30.11 -18.16 -8.77
CA ALA A 16 -29.10 -17.15 -9.10
C ALA A 16 -28.20 -16.96 -7.88
N PHE A 17 -27.06 -17.64 -7.89
CA PHE A 17 -25.99 -17.42 -6.91
C PHE A 17 -25.37 -16.07 -7.24
N VAL A 18 -25.90 -15.01 -6.63
CA VAL A 18 -25.31 -13.68 -6.71
C VAL A 18 -23.98 -13.77 -5.98
N TYR A 19 -22.90 -13.92 -6.73
CA TYR A 19 -21.54 -13.79 -6.20
C TYR A 19 -21.40 -12.35 -5.73
N PHE A 20 -21.53 -12.16 -4.43
CA PHE A 20 -21.18 -10.92 -3.76
C PHE A 20 -19.64 -10.79 -3.81
N ILE A 21 -19.13 -10.18 -4.88
CA ILE A 21 -17.71 -9.83 -4.97
C ILE A 21 -17.56 -8.60 -4.07
N PRO A 22 -16.86 -8.72 -2.92
CA PRO A 22 -16.62 -7.55 -2.09
C PRO A 22 -15.82 -6.54 -2.93
N PRO A 23 -16.15 -5.25 -2.85
CA PRO A 23 -15.35 -4.23 -3.53
C PRO A 23 -13.91 -4.35 -3.02
N VAL A 24 -12.99 -4.60 -3.93
CA VAL A 24 -11.56 -4.54 -3.64
C VAL A 24 -11.25 -3.08 -3.33
N HIS A 25 -11.25 -2.73 -2.05
CA HIS A 25 -10.78 -1.43 -1.56
C HIS A 25 -9.25 -1.39 -1.58
N ALA A 26 -8.67 -1.82 -2.71
CA ALA A 26 -7.29 -1.51 -2.98
C ALA A 26 -7.21 -0.02 -3.27
N ASN A 27 -6.48 0.71 -2.44
CA ASN A 27 -5.77 1.92 -2.76
C ASN A 27 -6.21 3.29 -2.24
N THR A 28 -7.17 3.42 -1.40
CA THR A 28 -7.35 4.71 -0.71
C THR A 28 -6.14 5.01 0.20
N GLU A 29 -5.56 4.01 0.85
CA GLU A 29 -4.38 4.19 1.71
C GLU A 29 -3.09 4.39 0.92
N ASP A 30 -2.90 3.69 -0.20
CA ASP A 30 -1.72 3.88 -1.05
C ASP A 30 -1.74 5.25 -1.75
N GLU A 31 -2.90 5.67 -2.23
CA GLU A 31 -3.09 7.02 -2.78
C GLU A 31 -2.84 8.09 -1.73
N LYS A 32 -3.39 7.92 -0.52
CA LYS A 32 -3.15 8.82 0.60
C LYS A 32 -1.67 8.91 0.95
N ALA A 33 -0.97 7.78 1.04
CA ALA A 33 0.46 7.76 1.32
C ALA A 33 1.27 8.48 0.23
N PHE A 34 0.93 8.28 -1.04
CA PHE A 34 1.57 8.98 -2.16
C PHE A 34 1.34 10.50 -2.10
N VAL A 35 0.12 10.92 -1.77
CA VAL A 35 -0.22 12.35 -1.57
C VAL A 35 0.59 12.93 -0.41
N ILE A 36 0.71 12.22 0.73
CA ILE A 36 1.54 12.64 1.86
C ILE A 36 3.00 12.81 1.40
N ALA A 37 3.56 11.84 0.67
CA ALA A 37 4.93 11.92 0.16
C ALA A 37 5.12 13.14 -0.76
N LYS A 38 4.17 13.40 -1.65
CA LYS A 38 4.20 14.54 -2.57
C LYS A 38 4.12 15.88 -1.84
N GLN A 39 3.19 16.02 -0.92
CA GLN A 39 2.97 17.28 -0.18
C GLN A 39 4.12 17.62 0.77
N ASN A 40 4.88 16.63 1.21
CA ASN A 40 6.02 16.80 2.11
C ASN A 40 7.38 16.74 1.40
N ALA A 41 7.39 17.00 0.09
CA ALA A 41 8.58 17.10 -0.75
C ALA A 41 9.47 15.83 -0.79
N CYS A 42 8.98 14.68 -0.36
CA CYS A 42 9.74 13.41 -0.37
C CYS A 42 10.17 13.04 -1.79
N LEU A 43 9.30 13.32 -2.78
CA LEU A 43 9.54 12.99 -4.19
C LEU A 43 10.62 13.88 -4.86
N GLY A 44 11.10 14.94 -4.19
CA GLY A 44 12.23 15.71 -4.64
C GLY A 44 13.56 14.97 -4.50
N CYS A 45 13.65 14.03 -3.56
CA CYS A 45 14.87 13.26 -3.28
C CYS A 45 14.68 11.74 -3.45
N HIS A 46 13.46 11.23 -3.44
CA HIS A 46 13.13 9.83 -3.59
C HIS A 46 12.20 9.60 -4.79
N ALA A 47 12.35 8.45 -5.43
CA ALA A 47 11.37 7.95 -6.39
C ALA A 47 10.93 6.55 -5.95
N VAL A 48 9.87 6.03 -6.56
CA VAL A 48 9.36 4.70 -6.23
C VAL A 48 10.38 3.62 -6.56
N ASN A 49 10.93 3.63 -7.76
CA ASN A 49 11.71 2.54 -8.33
C ASN A 49 13.15 2.90 -8.74
N LYS A 50 13.57 4.13 -8.56
CA LYS A 50 14.93 4.57 -8.91
C LYS A 50 15.53 5.47 -7.83
N LYS A 51 16.86 5.40 -7.69
CA LYS A 51 17.62 6.33 -6.87
C LYS A 51 17.67 7.72 -7.52
N ILE A 52 17.44 8.76 -6.74
CA ILE A 52 17.68 10.16 -7.13
C ILE A 52 18.80 10.72 -6.21
N VAL A 53 18.45 11.47 -5.19
CA VAL A 53 19.37 11.86 -4.11
C VAL A 53 19.36 10.77 -3.02
N GLY A 54 18.18 10.42 -2.55
CA GLY A 54 17.95 9.32 -1.62
C GLY A 54 17.68 7.99 -2.33
N PRO A 55 17.59 6.88 -1.58
CA PRO A 55 17.22 5.58 -2.13
C PRO A 55 15.81 5.59 -2.71
N SER A 56 15.53 4.67 -3.65
CA SER A 56 14.14 4.41 -4.05
C SER A 56 13.33 3.82 -2.89
N PHE A 57 12.03 4.04 -2.87
CA PHE A 57 11.17 3.43 -1.85
C PHE A 57 11.17 1.90 -1.94
N GLN A 58 11.29 1.33 -3.15
CA GLN A 58 11.44 -0.12 -3.33
C GLN A 58 12.74 -0.65 -2.74
N ALA A 59 13.85 0.09 -2.87
CA ALA A 59 15.12 -0.31 -2.25
C ALA A 59 15.04 -0.24 -0.72
N VAL A 60 14.30 0.72 -0.16
CA VAL A 60 14.03 0.80 1.27
C VAL A 60 13.22 -0.42 1.74
N ALA A 61 12.15 -0.76 1.04
CA ALA A 61 11.34 -1.93 1.34
C ALA A 61 12.19 -3.22 1.34
N GLU A 62 13.01 -3.40 0.32
CA GLU A 62 13.87 -4.59 0.19
C GLU A 62 14.91 -4.66 1.31
N LYS A 63 15.53 -3.54 1.67
CA LYS A 63 16.53 -3.50 2.76
C LYS A 63 15.94 -3.90 4.10
N TYR A 64 14.73 -3.49 4.39
CA TYR A 64 14.11 -3.68 5.70
C TYR A 64 13.03 -4.77 5.76
N LYS A 65 12.87 -5.57 4.71
CA LYS A 65 11.79 -6.59 4.57
C LYS A 65 11.73 -7.62 5.71
N SER A 66 12.86 -7.92 6.33
CA SER A 66 12.95 -8.90 7.43
C SER A 66 13.15 -8.26 8.81
N ASP A 67 13.13 -6.93 8.88
CA ASP A 67 13.31 -6.21 10.14
C ASP A 67 11.96 -5.93 10.78
N THR A 68 11.70 -6.58 11.91
CA THR A 68 10.46 -6.40 12.69
C THR A 68 10.29 -4.98 13.25
N ASN A 69 11.38 -4.22 13.37
CA ASN A 69 11.38 -2.84 13.85
C ASN A 69 11.38 -1.81 12.70
N ALA A 70 11.34 -2.26 11.45
CA ALA A 70 11.43 -1.39 10.27
C ALA A 70 10.51 -0.18 10.32
N GLN A 71 9.25 -0.38 10.69
CA GLN A 71 8.28 0.72 10.72
C GLN A 71 8.65 1.78 11.75
N ALA A 72 8.98 1.38 12.96
CA ALA A 72 9.39 2.31 14.01
C ALA A 72 10.68 3.05 13.65
N PHE A 73 11.65 2.33 13.08
CA PHE A 73 12.89 2.93 12.57
C PHE A 73 12.62 3.96 11.47
N LEU A 74 11.82 3.65 10.48
CA LEU A 74 11.51 4.56 9.36
C LEU A 74 10.72 5.78 9.82
N LYS A 75 9.75 5.61 10.73
CA LYS A 75 9.04 6.75 11.36
C LYS A 75 10.03 7.70 12.03
N SER A 76 10.95 7.17 12.85
CA SER A 76 12.01 7.97 13.50
C SER A 76 12.94 8.63 12.48
N LYS A 77 13.34 7.90 11.42
CA LYS A 77 14.21 8.44 10.37
C LYS A 77 13.56 9.60 9.62
N ILE A 78 12.28 9.50 9.27
CA ILE A 78 11.55 10.58 8.60
C ILE A 78 11.40 11.78 9.52
N ALA A 79 11.01 11.57 10.77
CA ALA A 79 10.79 12.65 11.73
C ALA A 79 12.07 13.40 12.10
N LYS A 80 13.20 12.68 12.28
CA LYS A 80 14.47 13.22 12.78
C LYS A 80 15.50 13.48 11.68
N GLY A 81 15.36 12.84 10.52
CA GLY A 81 16.33 12.92 9.43
C GLY A 81 17.66 12.21 9.76
N GLY A 82 18.74 12.68 9.14
CA GLY A 82 20.10 12.20 9.37
C GLY A 82 20.66 11.38 8.21
N SER A 83 21.93 10.97 8.37
CA SER A 83 22.71 10.21 7.38
C SER A 83 23.08 8.81 7.91
N GLY A 84 23.85 8.05 7.13
CA GLY A 84 24.47 6.79 7.53
C GLY A 84 23.75 5.54 7.06
N SER A 85 22.43 5.50 7.02
CA SER A 85 21.69 4.32 6.55
C SER A 85 21.91 4.01 5.06
N TRP A 86 22.14 5.06 4.26
CA TRP A 86 22.30 5.03 2.80
C TRP A 86 23.46 5.87 2.30
N GLY A 87 24.45 6.13 3.14
CA GLY A 87 25.61 6.93 2.83
C GLY A 87 25.65 8.23 3.62
N VAL A 88 26.46 9.17 3.15
CA VAL A 88 26.82 10.40 3.89
C VAL A 88 25.84 11.56 3.66
N VAL A 89 25.05 11.54 2.60
CA VAL A 89 24.09 12.60 2.30
C VAL A 89 22.96 12.56 3.34
N PRO A 90 22.74 13.67 4.07
CA PRO A 90 21.71 13.68 5.11
C PRO A 90 20.32 13.82 4.51
N MET A 91 19.37 13.07 5.03
CA MET A 91 17.95 13.28 4.82
C MET A 91 17.47 14.38 5.77
N PRO A 92 16.79 15.43 5.29
CA PRO A 92 16.23 16.45 6.17
C PRO A 92 15.15 15.86 7.11
N ALA A 93 15.05 16.39 8.33
CA ALA A 93 13.98 16.06 9.25
C ALA A 93 12.63 16.57 8.73
N ASN A 94 11.58 15.78 8.89
CA ASN A 94 10.20 16.23 8.67
C ASN A 94 9.45 16.26 10.01
N THR A 95 9.32 17.45 10.58
CA THR A 95 8.66 17.66 11.87
C THR A 95 7.17 17.97 11.78
N LYS A 96 6.62 18.01 10.56
CA LYS A 96 5.22 18.41 10.30
C LYS A 96 4.26 17.22 10.22
N LEU A 97 4.77 16.02 9.95
CA LEU A 97 3.95 14.83 9.82
C LEU A 97 3.44 14.37 11.18
N SER A 98 2.13 14.09 11.23
CA SER A 98 1.52 13.43 12.37
C SER A 98 1.99 11.97 12.49
N ASP A 99 1.81 11.36 13.67
CA ASP A 99 2.13 9.93 13.84
C ASP A 99 1.30 9.04 12.92
N THR A 100 0.06 9.40 12.67
CA THR A 100 -0.81 8.70 11.71
C THR A 100 -0.28 8.80 10.29
N ASP A 101 0.14 9.98 9.84
CA ASP A 101 0.72 10.15 8.50
C ASP A 101 2.04 9.42 8.35
N LEU A 102 2.90 9.45 9.39
CA LEU A 102 4.12 8.67 9.44
C LEU A 102 3.83 7.16 9.32
N THR A 103 2.80 6.69 10.00
CA THR A 103 2.38 5.28 9.94
C THR A 103 1.88 4.91 8.53
N THR A 104 1.01 5.72 7.96
CA THR A 104 0.49 5.52 6.60
C THR A 104 1.63 5.49 5.56
N LEU A 105 2.52 6.48 5.64
CA LEU A 105 3.65 6.62 4.72
C LEU A 105 4.64 5.46 4.83
N THR A 106 5.05 5.10 6.06
CA THR A 106 6.03 4.02 6.26
C THR A 106 5.47 2.65 5.92
N SER A 107 4.19 2.39 6.18
CA SER A 107 3.52 1.16 5.77
C SER A 107 3.48 1.03 4.25
N TRP A 108 3.20 2.10 3.54
CA TRP A 108 3.22 2.13 2.07
C TRP A 108 4.64 1.89 1.52
N ILE A 109 5.66 2.57 2.08
CA ILE A 109 7.06 2.37 1.69
C ILE A 109 7.47 0.91 1.87
N LEU A 110 7.17 0.31 3.04
CA LEU A 110 7.55 -1.07 3.35
C LEU A 110 6.84 -2.12 2.48
N ARG A 111 5.70 -1.79 1.87
CA ARG A 111 5.06 -2.62 0.84
C ARG A 111 5.65 -2.42 -0.56
N GLY A 112 6.71 -1.64 -0.72
CA GLY A 112 7.33 -1.34 -2.01
C GLY A 112 6.74 -0.14 -2.73
N ALA A 113 6.02 0.72 -2.00
CA ALA A 113 5.40 1.94 -2.50
C ALA A 113 4.56 1.71 -3.79
N PRO A 114 3.56 0.82 -3.76
CA PRO A 114 2.76 0.51 -4.93
C PRO A 114 2.06 1.76 -5.47
N ASN A 115 2.22 2.01 -6.78
CA ASN A 115 1.48 3.05 -7.50
C ASN A 115 0.39 2.40 -8.34
N LYS A 116 -0.76 3.06 -8.42
CA LYS A 116 -1.66 2.86 -9.56
C LYS A 116 -1.12 3.69 -10.73
N ASN A 117 -0.67 3.01 -11.77
CA ASN A 117 -0.56 3.61 -13.09
C ASN A 117 -1.94 3.66 -13.72
#